data_cad8bb5ecad9c77a0785d01828856087
#
_entry.id   cad8bb5ecad9c77a0785d01828856087
#
_cell.length_a   1.000
_cell.length_b   1.000
_cell.length_c   1.000
_cell.angle_alpha   90.00
_cell.angle_beta   90.00
_cell.angle_gamma   90.00
#
_symmetry.space_group_name_H-M   'P 1'
#
loop_
_entity.id
_entity.type
_entity.pdbx_description
1 polymer ?
#
loop_
_entity_poly.entity_id
_entity_poly.type
_entity_poly.pdbx_seq_one_letter_code
_entity_poly.pdbx_strand_id
1 'polypeptide(L)' 'TLEDINHLPPPRCHELKHNLKGKFSVDLRHPYRLIFEPAEEPVPLKEDGGIDKSKVRTIRILIVEDTHGK' A
#
# COMPACT_ATOMS: atom_id res chain seq x y z
N THR A 1 -7.76 -2.38 -9.09
CA THR A 1 -7.56 -2.94 -7.74
C THR A 1 -6.13 -2.70 -7.27
N LEU A 2 -5.89 -2.97 -6.00
CA LEU A 2 -4.55 -2.82 -5.43
C LEU A 2 -3.54 -3.73 -6.12
N GLU A 3 -3.97 -4.90 -6.56
CA GLU A 3 -3.09 -5.81 -7.29
C GLU A 3 -2.57 -5.20 -8.58
N ASP A 4 -3.40 -4.40 -9.25
CA ASP A 4 -2.99 -3.74 -10.48
C ASP A 4 -1.84 -2.76 -10.24
N ILE A 5 -1.87 -2.05 -9.11
CA ILE A 5 -0.80 -1.12 -8.76
C ILE A 5 0.51 -1.86 -8.53
N ASN A 6 0.44 -3.05 -7.92
CA ASN A 6 1.62 -3.86 -7.62
C ASN A 6 2.41 -4.26 -8.87
N HIS A 7 1.74 -4.32 -10.02
CA HIS A 7 2.37 -4.80 -11.24
C HIS A 7 2.95 -3.70 -12.12
N LEU A 8 2.81 -2.45 -11.71
CA LEU A 8 3.28 -1.31 -12.49
C LEU A 8 4.65 -0.85 -12.00
N PRO A 9 5.71 -1.02 -12.80
CA PRO A 9 7.00 -0.40 -12.52
C PRO A 9 7.03 1.01 -13.09
N PRO A 10 7.75 1.93 -12.44
CA PRO A 10 7.32 2.55 -11.21
C PRO A 10 5.93 3.15 -11.35
N PRO A 11 5.25 3.41 -10.26
CA PRO A 11 5.72 3.42 -8.88
C PRO A 11 5.73 2.03 -8.29
N ARG A 12 6.68 1.79 -7.40
CA ARG A 12 6.78 0.51 -6.70
C ARG A 12 5.83 0.51 -5.52
N CYS A 13 4.94 -0.46 -5.52
CA CYS A 13 4.01 -0.62 -4.43
C CYS A 13 4.38 -1.86 -3.64
N HIS A 14 4.58 -1.71 -2.33
CA HIS A 14 4.86 -2.86 -1.48
C HIS A 14 4.23 -2.69 -0.12
N GLU A 15 3.90 -3.84 0.46
CA GLU A 15 3.32 -3.89 1.79
C GLU A 15 4.42 -3.69 2.83
N LEU A 16 4.10 -2.88 3.84
CA LEU A 16 5.01 -2.62 4.94
C LEU A 16 4.89 -3.72 6.00
N LYS A 17 5.87 -3.79 6.89
CA LYS A 17 5.98 -4.86 7.86
C LYS A 17 5.98 -4.32 9.28
N HIS A 18 5.99 -5.23 10.26
CA HIS A 18 6.06 -4.91 11.69
C HIS A 18 4.86 -4.08 12.11
N ASN A 19 5.07 -2.98 12.79
CA ASN A 19 3.98 -2.14 13.29
C ASN A 19 3.20 -1.42 12.17
N LEU A 20 3.69 -1.48 10.94
CA LEU A 20 3.00 -0.93 9.78
C LEU A 20 2.36 -2.01 8.91
N LYS A 21 2.27 -3.23 9.44
CA LYS A 21 1.64 -4.33 8.72
C LYS A 21 0.22 -3.96 8.32
N GLY A 22 -0.15 -4.29 7.09
CA GLY A 22 -1.45 -3.94 6.55
C GLY A 22 -1.48 -2.60 5.84
N LYS A 23 -0.37 -1.88 5.84
CA LYS A 23 -0.23 -0.63 5.13
C LYS A 23 0.71 -0.81 3.95
N PHE A 24 0.59 0.08 2.98
CA PHE A 24 1.33 -0.02 1.73
C PHE A 24 2.04 1.29 1.45
N SER A 25 3.14 1.16 0.74
CA SER A 25 3.93 2.30 0.31
C SER A 25 4.04 2.29 -1.20
N VAL A 26 3.85 3.44 -1.82
CA VAL A 26 4.05 3.60 -3.25
C VAL A 26 4.97 4.80 -3.48
N ASP A 27 5.99 4.61 -4.31
CA ASP A 27 6.92 5.69 -4.60
C ASP A 27 6.25 6.70 -5.52
N LEU A 28 6.33 7.95 -5.12
CA LEU A 28 5.92 9.07 -5.94
C LEU A 28 7.17 9.65 -6.60
N ARG A 29 7.05 10.85 -7.13
CA ARG A 29 8.21 11.53 -7.65
C ARG A 29 9.20 11.74 -6.51
N HIS A 30 10.44 11.26 -6.70
CA HIS A 30 11.48 11.39 -5.69
C HIS A 30 11.54 12.82 -5.16
N PRO A 31 11.64 13.02 -3.85
CA PRO A 31 11.91 12.05 -2.78
C PRO A 31 10.66 11.59 -2.02
N TYR A 32 9.49 11.70 -2.59
CA TYR A 32 8.24 11.48 -1.87
C TYR A 32 7.72 10.07 -2.03
N ARG A 33 7.02 9.60 -1.01
CA ARG A 33 6.26 8.36 -1.09
C ARG A 33 4.92 8.51 -0.39
N LEU A 34 3.97 7.70 -0.83
CA LEU A 34 2.62 7.69 -0.30
C LEU A 34 2.43 6.45 0.55
N ILE A 35 1.90 6.62 1.75
CA ILE A 35 1.53 5.51 2.63
C ILE A 35 0.01 5.46 2.68
N PHE A 36 -0.53 4.28 2.44
CA PHE A 36 -1.98 4.10 2.43
C PHE A 36 -2.35 2.71 2.96
N GLU A 37 -3.64 2.50 3.18
CA GLU A 37 -4.16 1.21 3.62
C GLU A 37 -5.48 0.94 2.91
N PRO A 38 -5.87 -0.35 2.80
CA PRO A 38 -7.20 -0.66 2.27
C PRO A 38 -8.28 -0.03 3.14
N ALA A 39 -9.32 0.47 2.49
CA ALA A 39 -10.42 1.14 3.19
C ALA A 39 -11.68 0.28 3.31
N GLU A 40 -11.68 -0.91 2.72
CA GLU A 40 -12.81 -1.83 2.87
C GLU A 40 -12.96 -2.30 4.31
N GLU A 41 -14.19 -2.49 4.74
CA GLU A 41 -14.48 -3.04 6.07
C GLU A 41 -15.52 -4.15 5.94
N PRO A 42 -15.08 -5.41 6.19
CA PRO A 42 -13.72 -5.80 6.59
C PRO A 42 -12.76 -5.79 5.40
N VAL A 43 -11.47 -5.69 5.71
CA VAL A 43 -10.44 -5.79 4.68
C VAL A 43 -10.45 -7.21 4.12
N PRO A 44 -10.51 -7.37 2.79
CA PRO A 44 -10.51 -8.73 2.22
C PRO A 44 -9.18 -9.43 2.48
N LEU A 45 -9.29 -10.65 3.00
CA LEU A 45 -8.12 -11.44 3.36
C LEU A 45 -8.10 -12.75 2.58
N LYS A 46 -6.89 -13.23 2.33
CA LYS A 46 -6.68 -14.57 1.77
C LYS A 46 -6.75 -15.61 2.90
N GLU A 47 -6.75 -16.89 2.52
CA GLU A 47 -6.80 -18.00 3.48
C GLU A 47 -5.65 -17.96 4.48
N ASP A 48 -4.49 -17.46 4.05
CA ASP A 48 -3.31 -17.39 4.91
C ASP A 48 -3.30 -16.17 5.83
N GLY A 49 -4.35 -15.35 5.79
CA GLY A 49 -4.46 -14.16 6.62
C GLY A 49 -3.87 -12.90 5.98
N GLY A 50 -3.23 -13.03 4.83
CA GLY A 50 -2.71 -11.89 4.11
C GLY A 50 -3.80 -11.13 3.38
N ILE A 51 -3.55 -9.86 3.06
CA ILE A 51 -4.52 -9.04 2.34
C ILE A 51 -4.70 -9.55 0.92
N ASP A 52 -5.94 -9.75 0.52
CA ASP A 52 -6.27 -10.13 -0.85
C ASP A 52 -6.32 -8.88 -1.72
N LYS A 53 -5.19 -8.56 -2.32
CA LYS A 53 -5.02 -7.33 -3.10
C LYS A 53 -5.95 -7.28 -4.32
N SER A 54 -6.35 -8.44 -4.84
CA SER A 54 -7.22 -8.49 -6.00
C SER A 54 -8.64 -8.01 -5.67
N LYS A 55 -8.98 -7.95 -4.40
CA LYS A 55 -10.30 -7.52 -3.94
C LYS A 55 -10.30 -6.14 -3.31
N VAL A 56 -9.15 -5.50 -3.18
CA VAL A 56 -9.07 -4.15 -2.62
C VAL A 56 -9.31 -3.15 -3.73
N ARG A 57 -10.39 -2.38 -3.59
CA ARG A 57 -10.80 -1.38 -4.59
C ARG A 57 -10.76 0.04 -4.06
N THR A 58 -10.71 0.20 -2.75
CA THR A 58 -10.66 1.52 -2.11
C THR A 58 -9.50 1.56 -1.15
N ILE A 59 -8.88 2.73 -1.05
CA ILE A 59 -7.75 2.92 -0.16
C ILE A 59 -7.97 4.19 0.66
N ARG A 60 -7.31 4.24 1.82
CA ARG A 60 -7.26 5.44 2.66
C ARG A 60 -5.82 5.93 2.68
N ILE A 61 -5.63 7.16 2.26
CA ILE A 61 -4.31 7.78 2.28
C ILE A 61 -4.01 8.22 3.70
N LEU A 62 -2.87 7.76 4.23
CA LEU A 62 -2.46 8.08 5.59
C LEU A 62 -1.48 9.23 5.62
N ILE A 63 -0.48 9.21 4.72
CA ILE A 63 0.53 10.25 4.73
C ILE A 63 1.29 10.25 3.40
N VAL A 64 1.74 11.41 3.00
CA VAL A 64 2.75 11.58 1.96
C VAL A 64 4.00 12.05 2.68
N GLU A 65 5.08 11.27 2.61
CA GLU A 65 6.29 11.61 3.35
C GLU A 65 7.48 11.81 2.42
N ASP A 66 8.40 12.62 2.91
CA ASP A 66 9.66 12.90 2.23
C ASP A 66 10.71 11.93 2.78
N THR A 67 11.20 11.03 1.94
CA THR A 67 12.20 10.05 2.35
C THR A 67 13.62 10.60 2.26
N HIS A 68 13.79 11.76 1.66
CA HIS A 68 15.10 12.40 1.52
C HIS A 68 15.53 12.98 2.85
N GLY A 69 16.75 12.73 3.25
CA GLY A 69 17.27 13.26 4.49
C GLY A 69 16.90 12.50 5.75
N LYS A 70 16.30 11.36 5.61
CA LYS A 70 15.94 10.49 6.74
C LYS A 70 17.10 9.60 7.18
#